data_aeb516e93ac549677b49178fa0f4be24
#
_entry.id   aeb516e93ac549677b49178fa0f4be24
#
_cell.length_a   1.000
_cell.length_b   1.000
_cell.length_c   1.000
_cell.angle_alpha   90.00
_cell.angle_beta   90.00
_cell.angle_gamma   90.00
#
_symmetry.space_group_name_H-M   'P 1'
#
loop_
_entity.id
_entity.type
_entity.pdbx_description
1 polymer ?
#
loop_
_entity_poly.entity_id
_entity_poly.type
_entity_poly.pdbx_seq_one_letter_code
_entity_poly.pdbx_strand_id
1 'polypeptide(L)'
;MIRYSLNHVGTATPGCPAERSSAVARGRPGFALALVILAISLVTSCSRKTESALLPKPTAFGAAIVESSGGKQIAQTGSLLPQPLVVQVNDQQGTAVTGARVEFSGPSGVTFDPASALTDSSGQVTTNVSLGGMAGRYQLTAATTDKSHKKIDLRIEEIALGYQQTLGRQLNDQYCERCHNPESTVERVSNYDNLEVKPHPFTEGDALNQISDADLAAIISHGGPALNKSALMPAWGNTLSKSDIQALISYIRAVSDPPYRTTGTVYAKN
;
A
#
# COMPACT_ATOMS: atom_id res chain seq x y z
N MET A 1 38.79 31.52 -4.44
CA MET A 1 38.60 32.03 -3.06
C MET A 1 37.30 32.81 -3.00
N ILE A 2 36.22 32.20 -2.58
CA ILE A 2 34.98 32.91 -2.22
C ILE A 2 34.47 32.25 -0.93
N ARG A 3 34.47 33.03 0.16
CA ARG A 3 33.99 32.65 1.49
C ARG A 3 32.49 32.91 1.52
N TYR A 4 31.68 31.91 1.89
CA TYR A 4 30.29 32.11 2.28
C TYR A 4 30.15 32.09 3.80
N SER A 5 29.58 33.17 4.30
CA SER A 5 29.30 33.43 5.71
C SER A 5 28.01 32.69 6.11
N LEU A 6 28.06 31.98 7.22
CA LEU A 6 26.92 31.32 7.87
C LEU A 6 26.18 32.34 8.74
N ASN A 7 24.94 32.64 8.36
CA ASN A 7 23.98 33.33 9.25
C ASN A 7 23.13 32.30 10.00
N HIS A 8 23.34 32.22 11.30
CA HIS A 8 22.46 31.56 12.25
C HIS A 8 21.19 32.40 12.47
N VAL A 9 20.04 31.85 12.13
CA VAL A 9 18.74 32.34 12.60
C VAL A 9 18.24 31.38 13.68
N GLY A 10 18.23 31.88 14.92
CA GLY A 10 17.68 31.18 16.06
C GLY A 10 16.16 31.28 16.06
N THR A 11 15.49 30.14 16.12
CA THR A 11 14.05 30.05 16.42
C THR A 11 13.84 29.68 17.87
N ALA A 12 13.21 30.59 18.61
CA ALA A 12 12.84 30.45 20.01
C ALA A 12 11.64 29.47 20.14
N THR A 13 11.80 28.47 21.01
CA THR A 13 10.72 27.61 21.50
C THR A 13 9.99 28.28 22.66
N PRO A 14 8.64 28.23 22.74
CA PRO A 14 7.92 28.68 23.92
C PRO A 14 7.98 27.62 25.02
N GLY A 15 8.46 28.04 26.20
CA GLY A 15 8.56 27.19 27.39
C GLY A 15 7.23 26.92 28.07
N CYS A 16 7.06 25.71 28.61
CA CYS A 16 6.04 25.36 29.58
C CYS A 16 6.30 26.05 30.94
N PRO A 17 5.25 26.50 31.66
CA PRO A 17 5.41 27.01 33.01
C PRO A 17 5.58 25.87 34.04
N ALA A 18 6.58 26.06 34.91
CA ALA A 18 6.91 25.17 36.03
C ALA A 18 5.87 25.28 37.15
N GLU A 19 5.40 24.15 37.65
CA GLU A 19 4.63 24.04 38.87
C GLU A 19 5.52 24.30 40.09
N ARG A 20 5.09 25.24 40.94
CA ARG A 20 5.72 25.51 42.23
C ARG A 20 5.15 24.55 43.28
N SER A 21 6.02 23.72 43.82
CA SER A 21 5.85 22.96 45.05
C SER A 21 5.80 23.89 46.24
N SER A 22 4.74 23.83 47.06
CA SER A 22 4.65 24.52 48.34
C SER A 22 4.62 23.50 49.47
N ALA A 23 5.43 23.76 50.45
CA ALA A 23 5.82 22.91 51.56
C ALA A 23 4.73 22.71 52.63
N VAL A 24 4.88 21.56 53.28
CA VAL A 24 4.16 21.02 54.42
C VAL A 24 4.26 21.91 55.65
N ALA A 25 3.11 22.15 56.31
CA ALA A 25 3.03 22.52 57.73
C ALA A 25 2.22 21.50 58.52
N ARG A 26 2.85 20.90 59.53
CA ARG A 26 2.24 20.00 60.52
C ARG A 26 1.46 20.77 61.56
N GLY A 27 0.25 20.32 61.86
CA GLY A 27 -0.53 20.74 63.05
C GLY A 27 -1.50 19.64 63.50
N ARG A 28 -1.38 19.13 64.73
CA ARG A 28 -2.26 18.16 65.42
C ARG A 28 -3.16 18.89 66.41
N PRO A 29 -4.09 18.20 67.11
CA PRO A 29 -5.42 17.78 66.63
C PRO A 29 -6.54 18.45 67.51
N GLY A 30 -7.77 18.48 67.02
CA GLY A 30 -8.91 18.85 67.79
C GLY A 30 -10.20 18.14 67.32
N PHE A 31 -10.84 17.46 68.28
CA PHE A 31 -12.11 16.76 68.15
C PHE A 31 -13.26 17.77 67.92
N ALA A 32 -14.11 17.52 66.92
CA ALA A 32 -15.54 17.88 66.96
C ALA A 32 -16.33 17.24 65.80
N LEU A 33 -17.14 16.32 66.16
CA LEU A 33 -18.54 16.03 65.80
C LEU A 33 -19.06 16.33 64.39
N ALA A 34 -19.42 15.28 63.76
CA ALA A 34 -20.43 14.97 62.74
C ALA A 34 -21.24 16.12 62.13
N LEU A 35 -21.24 16.14 60.78
CA LEU A 35 -22.46 16.34 59.98
C LEU A 35 -22.21 15.71 58.58
N VAL A 36 -22.88 14.58 58.36
CA VAL A 36 -22.92 13.89 57.07
C VAL A 36 -23.82 14.74 56.15
N ILE A 37 -23.21 15.42 55.21
CA ILE A 37 -23.94 15.97 54.05
C ILE A 37 -23.56 15.12 52.87
N LEU A 38 -24.45 14.22 52.48
CA LEU A 38 -24.42 13.39 51.30
C LEU A 38 -24.63 14.29 50.09
N ALA A 39 -23.56 14.84 49.54
CA ALA A 39 -23.60 15.51 48.24
C ALA A 39 -23.62 14.43 47.14
N ILE A 40 -24.81 14.11 46.66
CA ILE A 40 -25.02 13.32 45.45
C ILE A 40 -24.51 14.16 44.27
N SER A 41 -23.28 13.97 43.90
CA SER A 41 -22.73 14.47 42.63
C SER A 41 -23.43 13.74 41.49
N LEU A 42 -24.45 14.33 40.91
CA LEU A 42 -24.97 13.93 39.61
C LEU A 42 -23.88 14.14 38.56
N VAL A 43 -23.09 13.09 38.31
CA VAL A 43 -22.24 13.01 37.16
C VAL A 43 -23.14 12.84 35.94
N THR A 44 -23.54 13.96 35.35
CA THR A 44 -24.13 13.96 34.01
C THR A 44 -23.06 13.50 33.04
N SER A 45 -23.01 12.20 32.86
CA SER A 45 -22.24 11.57 31.79
C SER A 45 -22.86 12.06 30.46
N CYS A 46 -22.26 13.11 29.86
CA CYS A 46 -22.50 13.42 28.47
C CYS A 46 -22.02 12.27 27.62
N SER A 47 -22.87 11.26 27.47
CA SER A 47 -22.73 10.26 26.42
C SER A 47 -22.83 11.00 25.09
N ARG A 48 -21.69 11.40 24.51
CA ARG A 48 -21.67 11.77 23.10
C ARG A 48 -22.13 10.54 22.35
N LYS A 49 -23.40 10.49 21.97
CA LYS A 49 -23.85 9.64 20.89
C LYS A 49 -22.98 10.01 19.71
N THR A 50 -22.03 9.15 19.36
CA THR A 50 -21.38 9.18 18.07
C THR A 50 -22.51 8.99 17.07
N GLU A 51 -22.99 10.09 16.50
CA GLU A 51 -23.95 10.06 15.41
C GLU A 51 -23.21 9.34 14.28
N SER A 52 -23.53 8.06 14.12
CA SER A 52 -23.09 7.26 12.98
C SER A 52 -23.65 7.99 11.77
N ALA A 53 -22.81 8.74 11.06
CA ALA A 53 -23.22 9.44 9.86
C ALA A 53 -23.88 8.39 8.95
N LEU A 54 -25.20 8.47 8.83
CA LEU A 54 -25.98 7.58 7.98
C LEU A 54 -25.45 7.76 6.56
N LEU A 55 -24.79 6.72 6.05
CA LEU A 55 -24.32 6.73 4.66
C LEU A 55 -25.50 7.08 3.74
N PRO A 56 -25.33 7.99 2.77
CA PRO A 56 -26.40 8.39 1.87
C PRO A 56 -27.05 7.15 1.24
N LYS A 57 -28.39 7.14 1.19
CA LYS A 57 -29.12 6.03 0.57
C LYS A 57 -28.80 6.01 -0.94
N PRO A 58 -28.51 4.82 -1.54
CA PRO A 58 -28.31 4.73 -2.97
C PRO A 58 -29.58 5.13 -3.73
N THR A 59 -29.40 5.88 -4.80
CA THR A 59 -30.48 6.35 -5.68
C THR A 59 -30.56 5.56 -6.98
N ALA A 60 -29.53 4.76 -7.26
CA ALA A 60 -29.44 3.92 -8.45
C ALA A 60 -28.74 2.58 -8.15
N PHE A 61 -28.85 1.66 -9.09
CA PHE A 61 -28.29 0.32 -9.01
C PHE A 61 -27.54 -0.01 -10.29
N GLY A 62 -26.36 -0.66 -10.15
CA GLY A 62 -25.55 -1.09 -11.27
C GLY A 62 -25.89 -2.48 -11.79
N ALA A 63 -25.31 -2.82 -12.93
CA ALA A 63 -25.32 -4.17 -13.49
C ALA A 63 -23.89 -4.75 -13.62
N ALA A 64 -22.88 -3.88 -13.61
CA ALA A 64 -21.46 -4.23 -13.63
C ALA A 64 -20.65 -3.23 -12.82
N ILE A 65 -19.51 -3.65 -12.30
CA ILE A 65 -18.50 -2.81 -11.70
C ILE A 65 -17.16 -3.14 -12.35
N VAL A 66 -16.42 -2.12 -12.78
CA VAL A 66 -15.13 -2.24 -13.46
C VAL A 66 -14.08 -1.35 -12.82
N GLU A 67 -12.82 -1.74 -12.88
CA GLU A 67 -11.71 -0.89 -12.50
C GLU A 67 -11.49 0.17 -13.58
N SER A 68 -11.39 1.42 -13.18
CA SER A 68 -11.02 2.52 -14.06
C SER A 68 -9.52 2.84 -13.96
N SER A 69 -8.97 2.81 -12.75
CA SER A 69 -7.54 3.00 -12.50
C SER A 69 -7.15 2.61 -11.08
N GLY A 70 -5.86 2.50 -10.84
CA GLY A 70 -5.29 2.33 -9.51
C GLY A 70 -5.25 0.89 -8.99
N GLY A 71 -5.46 -0.11 -9.83
CA GLY A 71 -5.17 -1.51 -9.52
C GLY A 71 -3.75 -1.92 -9.93
N LYS A 72 -3.33 -3.10 -9.49
CA LYS A 72 -2.01 -3.71 -9.72
C LYS A 72 -0.84 -2.85 -9.24
N GLN A 73 -1.05 -2.07 -8.19
CA GLN A 73 -0.01 -1.24 -7.59
C GLN A 73 0.90 -2.07 -6.67
N ILE A 74 2.12 -1.56 -6.52
CA ILE A 74 3.14 -2.14 -5.66
C ILE A 74 3.52 -1.09 -4.62
N ALA A 75 3.31 -1.38 -3.34
CA ALA A 75 3.64 -0.49 -2.24
C ALA A 75 4.33 -1.24 -1.10
N GLN A 76 4.85 -0.54 -0.10
CA GLN A 76 5.40 -1.16 1.10
C GLN A 76 4.26 -1.65 2.01
N THR A 77 4.54 -2.67 2.82
CA THR A 77 3.63 -3.07 3.90
C THR A 77 3.27 -1.89 4.80
N GLY A 78 1.99 -1.77 5.14
CA GLY A 78 1.48 -0.71 6.02
C GLY A 78 1.42 0.69 5.39
N SER A 79 1.74 0.85 4.10
CA SER A 79 1.72 2.16 3.43
C SER A 79 0.45 2.38 2.63
N LEU A 80 0.20 3.66 2.35
CA LEU A 80 -0.78 4.10 1.37
C LEU A 80 -0.33 3.70 -0.04
N LEU A 81 -1.27 3.26 -0.89
CA LEU A 81 -0.99 3.06 -2.32
C LEU A 81 -0.60 4.38 -3.00
N PRO A 82 0.30 4.36 -3.98
CA PRO A 82 0.77 5.57 -4.68
C PRO A 82 -0.35 6.34 -5.37
N GLN A 83 -1.36 5.65 -5.86
CA GLN A 83 -2.50 6.24 -6.54
C GLN A 83 -3.81 5.76 -5.90
N PRO A 84 -4.86 6.60 -5.90
CA PRO A 84 -6.19 6.17 -5.48
C PRO A 84 -6.72 5.06 -6.38
N LEU A 85 -7.49 4.15 -5.80
CA LEU A 85 -8.25 3.16 -6.54
C LEU A 85 -9.55 3.81 -7.04
N VAL A 86 -9.81 3.72 -8.34
CA VAL A 86 -11.01 4.24 -8.99
C VAL A 86 -11.77 3.11 -9.66
N VAL A 87 -13.04 2.96 -9.31
CA VAL A 87 -13.94 1.98 -9.92
C VAL A 87 -15.15 2.69 -10.52
N GLN A 88 -15.72 2.12 -11.59
CA GLN A 88 -16.91 2.61 -12.25
C GLN A 88 -18.02 1.58 -12.22
N VAL A 89 -19.23 2.03 -11.95
CA VAL A 89 -20.44 1.23 -12.00
C VAL A 89 -21.19 1.52 -13.29
N ASN A 90 -21.55 0.46 -14.03
CA ASN A 90 -22.27 0.55 -15.28
C ASN A 90 -23.62 -0.18 -15.20
N ASP A 91 -24.57 0.23 -16.03
CA ASP A 91 -25.81 -0.50 -16.28
C ASP A 91 -25.61 -1.67 -17.28
N GLN A 92 -26.71 -2.33 -17.67
CA GLN A 92 -26.68 -3.45 -18.62
C GLN A 92 -26.24 -3.05 -20.03
N GLN A 93 -26.35 -1.77 -20.37
CA GLN A 93 -25.96 -1.20 -21.65
C GLN A 93 -24.50 -0.70 -21.65
N GLY A 94 -23.82 -0.79 -20.49
CA GLY A 94 -22.47 -0.27 -20.31
C GLY A 94 -22.42 1.23 -20.00
N THR A 95 -23.56 1.87 -19.76
CA THR A 95 -23.62 3.29 -19.41
C THR A 95 -23.31 3.50 -17.93
N ALA A 96 -22.55 4.54 -17.64
CA ALA A 96 -22.18 4.91 -16.27
C ALA A 96 -23.40 5.23 -15.40
N VAL A 97 -23.43 4.71 -14.18
CA VAL A 97 -24.57 4.83 -13.23
C VAL A 97 -24.18 5.80 -12.11
N THR A 98 -24.85 6.96 -12.04
CA THR A 98 -24.72 7.92 -10.94
C THR A 98 -25.55 7.50 -9.73
N GLY A 99 -25.01 7.65 -8.50
CA GLY A 99 -25.72 7.41 -7.25
C GLY A 99 -25.84 5.93 -6.85
N ALA A 100 -25.12 5.04 -7.50
CA ALA A 100 -24.97 3.66 -7.06
C ALA A 100 -23.98 3.58 -5.87
N ARG A 101 -24.31 2.75 -4.87
CA ARG A 101 -23.39 2.52 -3.74
C ARG A 101 -22.29 1.56 -4.13
N VAL A 102 -21.05 1.92 -3.81
CA VAL A 102 -19.89 1.04 -3.85
C VAL A 102 -19.36 0.85 -2.44
N GLU A 103 -19.04 -0.36 -2.08
CA GLU A 103 -18.41 -0.74 -0.81
C GLU A 103 -17.08 -1.42 -1.10
N PHE A 104 -16.03 -0.99 -0.39
CA PHE A 104 -14.70 -1.56 -0.49
C PHE A 104 -14.41 -2.44 0.72
N SER A 105 -13.77 -3.58 0.48
CA SER A 105 -13.34 -4.51 1.51
C SER A 105 -12.05 -5.22 1.09
N GLY A 106 -11.31 -5.75 2.08
CA GLY A 106 -10.05 -6.44 1.84
C GLY A 106 -9.65 -7.29 3.04
N PRO A 107 -8.48 -7.94 2.96
CA PRO A 107 -7.92 -8.71 4.07
C PRO A 107 -7.69 -7.83 5.32
N SER A 108 -7.50 -8.50 6.47
CA SER A 108 -7.24 -7.83 7.73
C SER A 108 -6.05 -6.86 7.64
N GLY A 109 -6.21 -5.67 8.19
CA GLY A 109 -5.19 -4.61 8.19
C GLY A 109 -5.23 -3.69 6.97
N VAL A 110 -6.03 -3.99 5.93
CA VAL A 110 -6.27 -3.05 4.83
C VAL A 110 -7.33 -2.03 5.26
N THR A 111 -7.11 -0.77 4.92
CA THR A 111 -8.08 0.31 5.16
C THR A 111 -8.38 1.07 3.88
N PHE A 112 -9.61 1.58 3.79
CA PHE A 112 -10.13 2.34 2.65
C PHE A 112 -10.68 3.67 3.15
N ASP A 113 -10.39 4.74 2.44
CA ASP A 113 -10.89 6.07 2.75
C ASP A 113 -11.36 6.80 1.47
N PRO A 114 -12.70 6.87 1.26
CA PRO A 114 -13.79 6.25 2.04
C PRO A 114 -13.93 4.73 1.80
N ALA A 115 -14.41 3.99 2.82
CA ALA A 115 -14.71 2.56 2.68
C ALA A 115 -16.02 2.30 1.93
N SER A 116 -16.89 3.30 1.79
CA SER A 116 -18.11 3.24 0.99
C SER A 116 -18.48 4.64 0.51
N ALA A 117 -18.90 4.74 -0.77
CA ALA A 117 -19.39 5.99 -1.35
C ALA A 117 -20.45 5.73 -2.42
N LEU A 118 -21.14 6.81 -2.84
CA LEU A 118 -22.00 6.79 -4.02
C LEU A 118 -21.21 7.23 -5.24
N THR A 119 -21.50 6.61 -6.39
CA THR A 119 -20.91 7.01 -7.67
C THR A 119 -21.29 8.43 -8.05
N ASP A 120 -20.35 9.16 -8.60
CA ASP A 120 -20.48 10.51 -9.15
C ASP A 120 -21.22 10.54 -10.49
N SER A 121 -21.22 11.71 -11.16
CA SER A 121 -21.85 11.90 -12.49
C SER A 121 -21.21 11.07 -13.60
N SER A 122 -19.96 10.64 -13.44
CA SER A 122 -19.27 9.73 -14.37
C SER A 122 -19.41 8.25 -13.96
N GLY A 123 -20.24 7.96 -12.96
CA GLY A 123 -20.43 6.60 -12.44
C GLY A 123 -19.26 6.08 -11.62
N GLN A 124 -18.34 6.95 -11.18
CA GLN A 124 -17.10 6.55 -10.52
C GLN A 124 -17.13 6.78 -9.01
N VAL A 125 -16.36 5.95 -8.31
CA VAL A 125 -15.99 6.13 -6.90
C VAL A 125 -14.48 5.99 -6.79
N THR A 126 -13.89 6.92 -6.03
CA THR A 126 -12.46 6.94 -5.71
C THR A 126 -12.27 6.63 -4.22
N THR A 127 -11.29 5.80 -3.90
CA THR A 127 -10.87 5.53 -2.51
C THR A 127 -9.35 5.47 -2.40
N ASN A 128 -8.83 5.98 -1.29
CA ASN A 128 -7.44 5.79 -0.90
C ASN A 128 -7.32 4.47 -0.14
N VAL A 129 -6.29 3.68 -0.45
CA VAL A 129 -6.10 2.36 0.13
C VAL A 129 -4.77 2.30 0.86
N SER A 130 -4.79 1.94 2.15
CA SER A 130 -3.58 1.58 2.90
C SER A 130 -3.51 0.07 3.05
N LEU A 131 -2.36 -0.52 2.67
CA LEU A 131 -2.15 -1.96 2.75
C LEU A 131 -1.86 -2.39 4.19
N GLY A 132 -2.11 -3.65 4.50
CA GLY A 132 -1.79 -4.24 5.80
C GLY A 132 -0.28 -4.43 6.02
N GLY A 133 0.10 -4.81 7.25
CA GLY A 133 1.49 -4.98 7.67
C GLY A 133 2.18 -6.28 7.20
N MET A 134 1.52 -7.16 6.48
CA MET A 134 2.09 -8.40 5.97
C MET A 134 2.50 -8.24 4.51
N ALA A 135 3.68 -8.75 4.16
CA ALA A 135 4.12 -8.81 2.76
C ALA A 135 3.32 -9.86 1.98
N GLY A 136 2.96 -9.56 0.74
CA GLY A 136 2.26 -10.48 -0.14
C GLY A 136 1.25 -9.81 -1.06
N ARG A 137 0.45 -10.64 -1.72
CA ARG A 137 -0.62 -10.18 -2.61
C ARG A 137 -1.91 -9.99 -1.83
N TYR A 138 -2.53 -8.84 -2.03
CA TYR A 138 -3.77 -8.44 -1.39
C TYR A 138 -4.89 -8.46 -2.43
N GLN A 139 -5.89 -9.31 -2.19
CA GLN A 139 -7.10 -9.32 -2.99
C GLN A 139 -8.10 -8.35 -2.37
N LEU A 140 -8.26 -7.20 -2.98
CA LEU A 140 -9.26 -6.21 -2.62
C LEU A 140 -10.57 -6.52 -3.34
N THR A 141 -11.69 -6.07 -2.78
CA THR A 141 -13.01 -6.22 -3.38
C THR A 141 -13.71 -4.87 -3.38
N ALA A 142 -14.15 -4.43 -4.55
CA ALA A 142 -15.14 -3.37 -4.71
C ALA A 142 -16.48 -4.00 -5.08
N ALA A 143 -17.55 -3.63 -4.38
CA ALA A 143 -18.87 -4.25 -4.56
C ALA A 143 -19.97 -3.22 -4.70
N THR A 144 -20.93 -3.52 -5.57
CA THR A 144 -22.20 -2.81 -5.71
C THR A 144 -23.36 -3.78 -5.66
N THR A 145 -24.60 -3.30 -5.75
CA THR A 145 -25.79 -4.14 -5.80
C THR A 145 -26.64 -3.80 -7.01
N ASP A 146 -27.28 -4.81 -7.59
CA ASP A 146 -28.28 -4.63 -8.65
C ASP A 146 -29.67 -4.29 -8.08
N LYS A 147 -30.65 -4.08 -8.97
CA LYS A 147 -32.05 -3.77 -8.62
C LYS A 147 -32.73 -4.87 -7.79
N SER A 148 -32.25 -6.12 -7.86
CA SER A 148 -32.73 -7.25 -7.06
C SER A 148 -31.96 -7.42 -5.76
N HIS A 149 -31.11 -6.47 -5.39
CA HIS A 149 -30.20 -6.49 -4.24
C HIS A 149 -29.16 -7.63 -4.28
N LYS A 150 -28.90 -8.19 -5.46
CA LYS A 150 -27.81 -9.13 -5.66
C LYS A 150 -26.49 -8.36 -5.69
N LYS A 151 -25.53 -8.86 -4.93
CA LYS A 151 -24.16 -8.31 -4.90
C LYS A 151 -23.44 -8.58 -6.22
N ILE A 152 -22.77 -7.57 -6.75
CA ILE A 152 -21.87 -7.62 -7.88
C ILE A 152 -20.52 -7.14 -7.36
N ASP A 153 -19.48 -7.95 -7.51
CA ASP A 153 -18.15 -7.65 -7.00
C ASP A 153 -17.07 -7.70 -8.07
N LEU A 154 -16.09 -6.86 -7.90
CA LEU A 154 -14.85 -6.77 -8.66
C LEU A 154 -13.70 -7.08 -7.71
N ARG A 155 -12.81 -7.98 -8.13
CA ARG A 155 -11.57 -8.30 -7.41
C ARG A 155 -10.42 -7.54 -8.02
N ILE A 156 -9.63 -6.91 -7.16
CA ILE A 156 -8.49 -6.07 -7.53
C ILE A 156 -7.29 -6.55 -6.74
N GLU A 157 -6.18 -6.80 -7.41
CA GLU A 157 -4.97 -7.29 -6.77
C GLU A 157 -3.97 -6.15 -6.57
N GLU A 158 -3.39 -6.08 -5.36
CA GLU A 158 -2.31 -5.18 -4.99
C GLU A 158 -1.15 -5.97 -4.38
N ILE A 159 0.05 -5.44 -4.42
CA ILE A 159 1.25 -6.11 -3.88
C ILE A 159 1.84 -5.26 -2.74
N ALA A 160 1.94 -5.86 -1.56
CA ALA A 160 2.66 -5.29 -0.42
C ALA A 160 4.07 -5.89 -0.33
N LEU A 161 5.08 -5.06 -0.47
CA LEU A 161 6.48 -5.45 -0.32
C LEU A 161 6.91 -5.38 1.14
N GLY A 162 7.45 -6.46 1.67
CA GLY A 162 8.19 -6.47 2.92
C GLY A 162 9.58 -5.84 2.76
N TYR A 163 10.32 -5.75 3.86
CA TYR A 163 11.64 -5.11 3.90
C TYR A 163 12.59 -5.60 2.81
N GLN A 164 12.76 -6.92 2.70
CA GLN A 164 13.69 -7.54 1.73
C GLN A 164 13.30 -7.22 0.28
N GLN A 165 12.00 -7.32 -0.03
CA GLN A 165 11.46 -7.04 -1.36
C GLN A 165 11.54 -5.56 -1.70
N THR A 166 11.36 -4.67 -0.72
CA THR A 166 11.54 -3.22 -0.89
C THR A 166 12.98 -2.86 -1.22
N LEU A 167 13.95 -3.48 -0.53
CA LEU A 167 15.37 -3.34 -0.89
C LEU A 167 15.62 -3.83 -2.32
N GLY A 168 15.06 -4.98 -2.69
CA GLY A 168 15.15 -5.51 -4.05
C GLY A 168 14.56 -4.57 -5.10
N ARG A 169 13.43 -3.91 -4.80
CA ARG A 169 12.85 -2.86 -5.66
C ARG A 169 13.80 -1.69 -5.86
N GLN A 170 14.41 -1.18 -4.79
CA GLN A 170 15.38 -0.08 -4.87
C GLN A 170 16.58 -0.45 -5.75
N LEU A 171 17.08 -1.69 -5.63
CA LEU A 171 18.15 -2.20 -6.48
C LEU A 171 17.71 -2.34 -7.93
N ASN A 172 16.49 -2.82 -8.17
CA ASN A 172 15.89 -2.86 -9.50
C ASN A 172 15.87 -1.48 -10.14
N ASP A 173 15.30 -0.50 -9.44
CA ASP A 173 15.14 0.88 -9.94
C ASP A 173 16.49 1.54 -10.25
N GLN A 174 17.54 1.18 -9.51
CA GLN A 174 18.87 1.74 -9.68
C GLN A 174 19.68 1.05 -10.81
N TYR A 175 19.59 -0.28 -10.96
CA TYR A 175 20.52 -1.04 -11.78
C TYR A 175 19.88 -1.81 -12.94
N CYS A 176 18.60 -2.20 -12.83
CA CYS A 176 18.01 -3.20 -13.72
C CYS A 176 16.92 -2.62 -14.62
N GLU A 177 16.11 -1.72 -14.10
CA GLU A 177 14.88 -1.23 -14.71
C GLU A 177 15.12 -0.58 -16.08
N ARG A 178 16.25 0.07 -16.27
CA ARG A 178 16.61 0.67 -17.56
C ARG A 178 16.53 -0.31 -18.73
N CYS A 179 16.82 -1.58 -18.49
CA CYS A 179 16.80 -2.63 -19.52
C CYS A 179 15.62 -3.58 -19.38
N HIS A 180 15.14 -3.82 -18.14
CA HIS A 180 14.11 -4.81 -17.84
C HIS A 180 12.69 -4.23 -17.73
N ASN A 181 12.51 -2.92 -17.91
CA ASN A 181 11.19 -2.31 -17.98
C ASN A 181 10.93 -1.82 -19.41
N PRO A 182 9.87 -2.32 -20.09
CA PRO A 182 9.52 -1.87 -21.44
C PRO A 182 8.98 -0.45 -21.50
N GLU A 183 8.52 0.10 -20.34
CA GLU A 183 7.89 1.42 -20.31
C GLU A 183 8.92 2.52 -20.02
N SER A 184 8.83 3.62 -20.78
CA SER A 184 9.55 4.87 -20.50
C SER A 184 8.61 5.83 -19.76
N THR A 185 9.16 6.50 -18.74
CA THR A 185 8.48 7.58 -18.03
C THR A 185 9.15 8.92 -18.32
N VAL A 186 8.55 10.03 -17.86
CA VAL A 186 9.15 11.35 -17.98
C VAL A 186 10.50 11.44 -17.27
N GLU A 187 10.64 10.72 -16.15
CA GLU A 187 11.85 10.71 -15.32
C GLU A 187 12.90 9.73 -15.82
N ARG A 188 12.49 8.77 -16.67
CA ARG A 188 13.38 7.68 -17.06
C ARG A 188 13.05 7.13 -18.44
N VAL A 189 14.08 7.10 -19.27
CA VAL A 189 14.02 6.48 -20.60
C VAL A 189 14.46 5.02 -20.51
N SER A 190 13.58 4.10 -20.89
CA SER A 190 13.91 2.70 -21.04
C SER A 190 14.82 2.48 -22.24
N ASN A 191 15.77 1.55 -22.10
CA ASN A 191 16.58 1.07 -23.20
C ASN A 191 16.05 -0.25 -23.80
N TYR A 192 14.92 -0.74 -23.30
CA TYR A 192 14.33 -2.03 -23.64
C TYR A 192 14.14 -2.21 -25.16
N ASP A 193 13.54 -1.20 -25.82
CA ASP A 193 13.24 -1.27 -27.25
C ASP A 193 14.48 -1.23 -28.16
N ASN A 194 15.61 -0.75 -27.66
CA ASN A 194 16.86 -0.68 -28.36
C ASN A 194 17.69 -1.98 -28.28
N LEU A 195 17.25 -2.94 -27.47
CA LEU A 195 17.96 -4.22 -27.32
C LEU A 195 17.50 -5.20 -28.39
N GLU A 196 18.44 -5.84 -29.08
CA GLU A 196 18.17 -6.89 -30.08
C GLU A 196 17.48 -8.10 -29.42
N VAL A 197 18.00 -8.54 -28.28
CA VAL A 197 17.39 -9.58 -27.47
C VAL A 197 16.71 -8.91 -26.29
N LYS A 198 15.37 -8.96 -26.26
CA LYS A 198 14.58 -8.36 -25.18
C LYS A 198 14.79 -9.14 -23.89
N PRO A 199 15.20 -8.48 -22.77
CA PRO A 199 15.22 -9.12 -21.48
C PRO A 199 13.78 -9.28 -20.94
N HIS A 200 13.57 -10.31 -20.11
CA HIS A 200 12.26 -10.48 -19.45
C HIS A 200 12.00 -9.35 -18.47
N PRO A 201 10.87 -8.63 -18.58
CA PRO A 201 10.39 -7.77 -17.50
C PRO A 201 10.22 -8.57 -16.20
N PHE A 202 10.47 -7.97 -15.04
CA PHE A 202 10.40 -8.73 -13.78
C PHE A 202 8.98 -9.17 -13.42
N THR A 203 7.98 -8.61 -14.07
CA THR A 203 6.58 -9.06 -13.98
C THR A 203 6.26 -10.28 -14.85
N GLU A 204 7.14 -10.68 -15.77
CA GLU A 204 6.91 -11.82 -16.68
C GLU A 204 7.13 -13.17 -15.98
N GLY A 205 6.13 -13.56 -15.18
CA GLY A 205 6.19 -14.78 -14.36
C GLY A 205 6.25 -16.07 -15.16
N ASP A 206 5.63 -16.13 -16.34
CA ASP A 206 5.67 -17.34 -17.18
C ASP A 206 7.09 -17.76 -17.56
N ALA A 207 7.98 -16.81 -17.78
CA ALA A 207 9.39 -17.08 -18.07
C ALA A 207 10.24 -17.16 -16.79
N LEU A 208 10.15 -16.15 -15.91
CA LEU A 208 11.07 -16.01 -14.78
C LEU A 208 10.81 -17.04 -13.67
N ASN A 209 9.57 -17.53 -13.52
CA ASN A 209 9.25 -18.53 -12.51
C ASN A 209 9.77 -19.94 -12.85
N GLN A 210 10.21 -20.16 -14.08
CA GLN A 210 10.84 -21.41 -14.50
C GLN A 210 12.35 -21.44 -14.19
N ILE A 211 12.97 -20.29 -13.92
CA ILE A 211 14.38 -20.16 -13.59
C ILE A 211 14.52 -20.33 -12.07
N SER A 212 15.44 -21.17 -11.61
CA SER A 212 15.69 -21.36 -10.18
C SER A 212 16.30 -20.09 -9.55
N ASP A 213 16.14 -19.92 -8.22
CA ASP A 213 16.77 -18.79 -7.51
C ASP A 213 18.30 -18.85 -7.59
N ALA A 214 18.88 -20.05 -7.66
CA ALA A 214 20.31 -20.24 -7.85
C ALA A 214 20.76 -19.77 -9.24
N ASP A 215 19.99 -20.08 -10.28
CA ASP A 215 20.27 -19.64 -11.64
C ASP A 215 20.07 -18.13 -11.81
N LEU A 216 19.02 -17.56 -11.19
CA LEU A 216 18.85 -16.11 -11.13
C LEU A 216 20.03 -15.42 -10.43
N ALA A 217 20.49 -15.99 -9.32
CA ALA A 217 21.67 -15.47 -8.62
C ALA A 217 22.94 -15.57 -9.50
N ALA A 218 23.11 -16.65 -10.23
CA ALA A 218 24.24 -16.84 -11.15
C ALA A 218 24.20 -15.83 -12.31
N ILE A 219 23.02 -15.62 -12.94
CA ILE A 219 22.84 -14.64 -14.02
C ILE A 219 23.14 -13.23 -13.51
N ILE A 220 22.60 -12.85 -12.36
CA ILE A 220 22.81 -11.52 -11.80
C ILE A 220 24.28 -11.32 -11.42
N SER A 221 24.91 -12.32 -10.78
CA SER A 221 26.30 -12.22 -10.32
C SER A 221 27.32 -12.18 -11.46
N HIS A 222 27.14 -13.03 -12.47
CA HIS A 222 28.13 -13.29 -13.51
C HIS A 222 27.72 -12.78 -14.89
N GLY A 223 26.54 -12.18 -15.01
CA GLY A 223 25.98 -11.72 -16.29
C GLY A 223 25.30 -12.82 -17.10
N GLY A 224 24.68 -12.43 -18.20
CA GLY A 224 23.93 -13.31 -19.07
C GLY A 224 24.75 -14.53 -19.61
N PRO A 225 26.01 -14.37 -19.99
CA PRO A 225 26.83 -15.51 -20.49
C PRO A 225 26.98 -16.67 -19.50
N ALA A 226 26.81 -16.45 -18.19
CA ALA A 226 26.91 -17.52 -17.18
C ALA A 226 25.93 -18.68 -17.43
N LEU A 227 24.78 -18.41 -18.05
CA LEU A 227 23.77 -19.42 -18.41
C LEU A 227 23.40 -19.35 -19.90
N ASN A 228 24.37 -19.05 -20.76
CA ASN A 228 24.21 -18.96 -22.23
C ASN A 228 23.11 -17.96 -22.64
N LYS A 229 22.93 -16.87 -21.87
CA LYS A 229 22.05 -15.76 -22.18
C LYS A 229 22.81 -14.61 -22.84
N SER A 230 22.11 -13.50 -23.13
CA SER A 230 22.71 -12.36 -23.83
C SER A 230 23.92 -11.76 -23.08
N ALA A 231 25.00 -11.51 -23.80
CA ALA A 231 26.19 -10.83 -23.29
C ALA A 231 25.91 -9.34 -22.93
N LEU A 232 24.78 -8.79 -23.35
CA LEU A 232 24.37 -7.42 -22.99
C LEU A 232 23.96 -7.29 -21.54
N MET A 233 23.62 -8.39 -20.85
CA MET A 233 23.39 -8.36 -19.42
C MET A 233 24.73 -8.42 -18.67
N PRO A 234 25.13 -7.33 -17.98
CA PRO A 234 26.40 -7.25 -17.28
C PRO A 234 26.43 -8.10 -16.01
N ALA A 235 27.64 -8.42 -15.54
CA ALA A 235 27.86 -9.06 -14.26
C ALA A 235 27.79 -8.04 -13.12
N TRP A 236 26.96 -8.28 -12.12
CA TRP A 236 26.74 -7.37 -10.98
C TRP A 236 27.43 -7.86 -9.69
N GLY A 237 28.05 -9.04 -9.68
CA GLY A 237 28.64 -9.64 -8.48
C GLY A 237 29.79 -8.85 -7.82
N ASN A 238 30.40 -7.91 -8.54
CA ASN A 238 31.39 -6.99 -7.98
C ASN A 238 30.77 -5.69 -7.42
N THR A 239 29.50 -5.41 -7.75
CA THR A 239 28.78 -4.20 -7.33
C THR A 239 27.76 -4.51 -6.25
N LEU A 240 27.06 -5.64 -6.39
CA LEU A 240 26.02 -6.09 -5.46
C LEU A 240 26.56 -7.20 -4.55
N SER A 241 26.26 -7.08 -3.26
CA SER A 241 26.55 -8.15 -2.30
C SER A 241 25.62 -9.36 -2.52
N LYS A 242 25.93 -10.49 -1.91
CA LYS A 242 25.04 -11.67 -1.94
C LYS A 242 23.67 -11.37 -1.35
N SER A 243 23.60 -10.56 -0.31
CA SER A 243 22.33 -10.13 0.29
C SER A 243 21.50 -9.23 -0.63
N ASP A 244 22.16 -8.35 -1.40
CA ASP A 244 21.48 -7.50 -2.38
C ASP A 244 20.88 -8.33 -3.51
N ILE A 245 21.63 -9.32 -4.00
CA ILE A 245 21.14 -10.26 -5.03
C ILE A 245 19.96 -11.08 -4.51
N GLN A 246 19.99 -11.52 -3.25
CA GLN A 246 18.84 -12.20 -2.63
C GLN A 246 17.62 -11.28 -2.50
N ALA A 247 17.82 -10.02 -2.14
CA ALA A 247 16.77 -9.04 -2.08
C ALA A 247 16.13 -8.80 -3.46
N LEU A 248 16.96 -8.68 -4.50
CA LEU A 248 16.49 -8.51 -5.86
C LEU A 248 15.67 -9.73 -6.34
N ILE A 249 16.13 -10.96 -6.08
CA ILE A 249 15.39 -12.18 -6.39
C ILE A 249 14.05 -12.21 -5.63
N SER A 250 14.05 -11.84 -4.35
CA SER A 250 12.83 -11.76 -3.56
C SER A 250 11.81 -10.75 -4.15
N TYR A 251 12.29 -9.64 -4.70
CA TYR A 251 11.45 -8.67 -5.42
C TYR A 251 10.90 -9.27 -6.73
N ILE A 252 11.74 -9.87 -7.55
CA ILE A 252 11.34 -10.53 -8.81
C ILE A 252 10.21 -11.54 -8.54
N ARG A 253 10.36 -12.38 -7.49
CA ARG A 253 9.34 -13.37 -7.11
C ARG A 253 8.04 -12.74 -6.63
N ALA A 254 8.12 -11.59 -5.95
CA ALA A 254 6.94 -10.90 -5.43
C ALA A 254 6.09 -10.27 -6.54
N VAL A 255 6.73 -9.72 -7.58
CA VAL A 255 6.03 -8.97 -8.64
C VAL A 255 5.65 -9.81 -9.84
N SER A 256 6.15 -11.05 -9.95
CA SER A 256 5.90 -11.93 -11.12
C SER A 256 4.41 -12.25 -11.31
N ASP A 257 3.92 -12.14 -12.54
CA ASP A 257 2.55 -12.49 -12.93
C ASP A 257 2.62 -13.50 -14.11
N PRO A 258 2.15 -14.73 -13.97
CA PRO A 258 1.49 -15.33 -12.80
C PRO A 258 2.41 -15.39 -11.57
N PRO A 259 1.81 -15.44 -10.36
CA PRO A 259 2.56 -15.43 -9.11
C PRO A 259 3.54 -16.59 -8.98
N TYR A 260 4.75 -16.29 -8.47
CA TYR A 260 5.72 -17.34 -8.16
C TYR A 260 5.19 -18.30 -7.11
N ARG A 261 5.34 -19.59 -7.37
CA ARG A 261 4.94 -20.67 -6.47
C ARG A 261 6.15 -21.57 -6.21
N THR A 262 6.49 -21.72 -4.95
CA THR A 262 7.55 -22.64 -4.55
C THR A 262 7.15 -24.07 -4.92
N THR A 263 8.05 -24.81 -5.56
CA THR A 263 7.80 -26.22 -5.93
C THR A 263 7.42 -27.05 -4.70
N GLY A 264 6.36 -27.84 -4.81
CA GLY A 264 5.86 -28.67 -3.71
C GLY A 264 4.87 -27.98 -2.75
N THR A 265 4.59 -26.69 -2.93
CA THR A 265 3.54 -26.02 -2.14
C THR A 265 2.15 -26.41 -2.66
N VAL A 266 1.36 -27.06 -1.81
CA VAL A 266 -0.05 -27.35 -2.11
C VAL A 266 -0.86 -26.12 -1.69
N TYR A 267 -1.47 -25.47 -2.67
CA TYR A 267 -2.41 -24.37 -2.42
C TYR A 267 -3.81 -24.91 -2.25
N ALA A 268 -4.50 -24.45 -1.21
CA ALA A 268 -5.92 -24.74 -1.04
C ALA A 268 -6.67 -24.22 -2.28
N LYS A 269 -7.48 -25.08 -2.89
CA LYS A 269 -8.42 -24.63 -3.93
C LYS A 269 -9.48 -23.76 -3.24
N ASN A 270 -9.55 -22.49 -3.61
CA ASN A 270 -10.66 -21.61 -3.23
C ASN A 270 -11.94 -22.01 -3.96
#